data_09530acad4d05547c1ca6b379af7245b
#
_entry.id   09530acad4d05547c1ca6b379af7245b
#
_cell.length_a   1.000
_cell.length_b   1.000
_cell.length_c   1.000
_cell.angle_alpha   90.00
_cell.angle_beta   90.00
_cell.angle_gamma   90.00
#
_symmetry.space_group_name_H-M   'P 1'
#
loop_
_entity.id
_entity.type
_entity.pdbx_description
1 polymer ?
#
loop_
_entity_poly.entity_id
_entity_poly.type
_entity_poly.pdbx_seq_one_letter_code
_entity_poly.pdbx_strand_id
1 'polypeptide(L)'
;MRNFKICFILIGLLATNGYTKNSDFYSMGREILGDMVSIESTEAKGLASDVSEYAASVLLNNGFAESDLEVVGPTEISKGLYAVYKGSSQEKPTIVMAHIDVVTAVKESWISDPYNMTEIDGFLHGRGTADNKGGAAGLIASFIKLRSENFVPKNDIIMLLTGDEETGMQSIRYFRENFDDVKKAAFALNSDGGYITGTMESAEAFKLQSAEKVYLSFALIAENKGGHSSIPRVDNAIYDLVDALKRIEKYSFPISLNQTTRATLEFSLIDANDSNAKRINSILNETESDLRLLEIDPE
;
A
#
# COMPACT_ATOMS: atom_id res chain seq x y z
N MET A 1 -21.26 -18.84 -13.84
CA MET A 1 -20.90 -17.45 -14.19
C MET A 1 -21.61 -16.53 -13.20
N ARG A 2 -20.90 -16.06 -12.21
CA ARG A 2 -21.44 -15.16 -11.17
C ARG A 2 -21.11 -13.74 -11.59
N ASN A 3 -22.14 -12.96 -11.92
CA ASN A 3 -22.00 -11.56 -12.31
C ASN A 3 -21.41 -10.76 -11.14
N PHE A 4 -20.15 -10.37 -11.24
CA PHE A 4 -19.54 -9.37 -10.38
C PHE A 4 -20.12 -8.02 -10.79
N LYS A 5 -21.07 -7.52 -10.02
CA LYS A 5 -21.40 -6.09 -10.06
C LYS A 5 -20.39 -5.36 -9.17
N ILE A 6 -19.37 -4.80 -9.79
CA ILE A 6 -18.41 -3.92 -9.13
C ILE A 6 -19.15 -2.63 -8.75
N CYS A 7 -19.26 -2.36 -7.47
CA CYS A 7 -19.88 -1.14 -6.96
C CYS A 7 -18.85 -0.01 -6.96
N PHE A 8 -18.85 0.80 -8.01
CA PHE A 8 -17.95 1.96 -8.23
C PHE A 8 -18.42 3.20 -7.46
N ILE A 9 -18.55 3.20 -6.15
CA ILE A 9 -19.22 4.33 -5.49
C ILE A 9 -18.33 5.20 -4.59
N LEU A 10 -17.16 4.78 -4.11
CA LEU A 10 -16.45 5.60 -3.12
C LEU A 10 -15.34 6.52 -3.66
N ILE A 11 -14.74 6.23 -4.79
CA ILE A 11 -13.65 7.05 -5.34
C ILE A 11 -14.14 8.03 -6.42
N GLY A 12 -15.25 7.73 -7.10
CA GLY A 12 -15.82 8.57 -8.17
C GLY A 12 -16.47 9.88 -7.71
N LEU A 13 -16.75 10.08 -6.43
CA LEU A 13 -17.37 11.30 -5.89
C LEU A 13 -16.39 12.47 -5.69
N LEU A 14 -15.09 12.23 -5.78
CA LEU A 14 -14.08 13.30 -5.69
C LEU A 14 -13.80 14.00 -7.03
N ALA A 15 -14.25 13.46 -8.15
CA ALA A 15 -13.79 13.90 -9.47
C ALA A 15 -14.70 14.86 -10.25
N THR A 16 -15.94 15.14 -9.84
CA THR A 16 -16.86 15.80 -10.80
C THR A 16 -17.59 17.05 -10.35
N ASN A 17 -17.19 17.83 -9.38
CA ASN A 17 -17.77 19.21 -9.20
C ASN A 17 -17.45 19.85 -7.83
N GLY A 18 -16.30 19.62 -7.23
CA GLY A 18 -16.10 19.99 -5.84
C GLY A 18 -14.92 20.88 -5.50
N TYR A 19 -14.00 21.16 -6.40
CA TYR A 19 -12.78 21.87 -6.05
C TYR A 19 -12.93 23.32 -5.59
N THR A 20 -14.01 24.00 -5.93
CA THR A 20 -14.26 25.38 -5.48
C THR A 20 -15.08 25.52 -4.21
N LYS A 21 -15.69 24.43 -3.69
CA LYS A 21 -16.47 24.45 -2.44
C LYS A 21 -15.83 23.67 -1.27
N ASN A 22 -14.65 23.07 -1.44
CA ASN A 22 -14.03 22.17 -0.49
C ASN A 22 -12.63 22.59 -0.03
N SER A 23 -12.30 23.88 -0.01
CA SER A 23 -11.04 24.36 0.57
C SER A 23 -10.80 23.82 1.97
N ASP A 24 -11.84 23.77 2.79
CA ASP A 24 -11.78 23.32 4.19
C ASP A 24 -11.46 21.82 4.31
N PHE A 25 -12.03 20.99 3.42
CA PHE A 25 -11.79 19.53 3.45
C PHE A 25 -10.38 19.17 3.00
N TYR A 26 -9.91 19.78 1.92
CA TYR A 26 -8.54 19.59 1.44
C TYR A 26 -7.51 20.06 2.47
N SER A 27 -7.75 21.23 3.08
CA SER A 27 -6.91 21.78 4.14
C SER A 27 -6.85 20.86 5.36
N MET A 28 -7.99 20.30 5.77
CA MET A 28 -8.06 19.33 6.87
C MET A 28 -7.25 18.05 6.56
N GLY A 29 -7.44 17.46 5.35
CA GLY A 29 -6.67 16.27 4.97
C GLY A 29 -5.17 16.52 4.93
N ARG A 30 -4.76 17.71 4.48
CA ARG A 30 -3.37 18.15 4.47
C ARG A 30 -2.80 18.35 5.89
N GLU A 31 -3.57 18.93 6.79
CA GLU A 31 -3.19 19.11 8.20
C GLU A 31 -3.02 17.75 8.87
N ILE A 32 -3.99 16.84 8.73
CA ILE A 32 -3.90 15.48 9.25
C ILE A 32 -2.64 14.78 8.72
N LEU A 33 -2.37 14.89 7.42
CA LEU A 33 -1.16 14.30 6.83
C LEU A 33 0.11 14.89 7.42
N GLY A 34 0.18 16.21 7.57
CA GLY A 34 1.34 16.90 8.15
C GLY A 34 1.64 16.43 9.57
N ASP A 35 0.60 16.33 10.40
CA ASP A 35 0.73 15.84 11.77
C ASP A 35 1.17 14.37 11.80
N MET A 36 0.56 13.51 10.97
CA MET A 36 0.98 12.10 10.87
C MET A 36 2.43 11.97 10.40
N VAL A 37 2.89 12.77 9.43
CA VAL A 37 4.28 12.76 8.94
C VAL A 37 5.25 13.17 10.04
N SER A 38 4.86 14.08 10.93
CA SER A 38 5.71 14.55 12.03
C SER A 38 6.03 13.47 13.07
N ILE A 39 5.21 12.40 13.13
CA ILE A 39 5.43 11.24 14.00
C ILE A 39 6.29 10.24 13.23
N GLU A 40 7.56 10.06 13.63
CA GLU A 40 8.50 9.13 13.00
C GLU A 40 8.14 7.67 13.31
N SER A 41 7.14 7.13 12.63
CA SER A 41 6.63 5.77 12.83
C SER A 41 7.46 4.68 12.12
N THR A 42 8.78 4.80 12.19
CA THR A 42 9.70 3.74 11.76
C THR A 42 9.73 2.62 12.81
N GLU A 43 10.10 1.40 12.40
CA GLU A 43 10.29 0.27 13.31
C GLU A 43 11.23 0.64 14.47
N ALA A 44 12.34 1.29 14.16
CA ALA A 44 13.35 1.66 15.15
C ALA A 44 12.86 2.65 16.21
N LYS A 45 11.86 3.49 15.90
CA LYS A 45 11.25 4.43 16.84
C LYS A 45 10.05 3.84 17.56
N GLY A 46 9.33 2.91 16.91
CA GLY A 46 8.16 2.26 17.48
C GLY A 46 6.96 3.18 17.70
N LEU A 47 6.81 4.23 16.88
CA LEU A 47 5.78 5.25 17.05
C LEU A 47 4.55 5.03 16.15
N ALA A 48 4.35 3.84 15.57
CA ALA A 48 3.15 3.56 14.79
C ALA A 48 1.88 3.63 15.67
N SER A 49 1.98 3.20 16.93
CA SER A 49 0.86 3.33 17.89
C SER A 49 0.46 4.77 18.14
N ASP A 50 1.42 5.70 18.20
CA ASP A 50 1.16 7.14 18.39
C ASP A 50 0.41 7.73 17.18
N VAL A 51 0.71 7.29 15.98
CA VAL A 51 -0.05 7.67 14.77
C VAL A 51 -1.48 7.15 14.84
N SER A 52 -1.70 5.92 15.33
CA SER A 52 -3.02 5.36 15.53
C SER A 52 -3.84 6.13 16.58
N GLU A 53 -3.20 6.49 17.69
CA GLU A 53 -3.83 7.31 18.76
C GLU A 53 -4.17 8.72 18.25
N TYR A 54 -3.28 9.33 17.50
CA TYR A 54 -3.56 10.61 16.82
C TYR A 54 -4.79 10.49 15.90
N ALA A 55 -4.82 9.48 15.03
CA ALA A 55 -5.92 9.24 14.09
C ALA A 55 -7.26 9.01 14.83
N ALA A 56 -7.24 8.23 15.91
CA ALA A 56 -8.41 8.02 16.76
C ALA A 56 -8.89 9.34 17.40
N SER A 57 -7.96 10.17 17.91
CA SER A 57 -8.28 11.46 18.49
C SER A 57 -8.92 12.43 17.49
N VAL A 58 -8.42 12.44 16.25
CA VAL A 58 -9.01 13.23 15.16
C VAL A 58 -10.44 12.80 14.87
N LEU A 59 -10.72 11.50 14.80
CA LEU A 59 -12.07 10.99 14.58
C LEU A 59 -13.01 11.33 15.77
N LEU A 60 -12.56 11.15 17.01
CA LEU A 60 -13.30 11.51 18.22
C LEU A 60 -13.69 13.00 18.22
N ASN A 61 -12.74 13.88 17.93
CA ASN A 61 -12.95 15.32 17.87
C ASN A 61 -13.94 15.74 16.76
N ASN A 62 -14.13 14.87 15.76
CA ASN A 62 -15.10 15.06 14.68
C ASN A 62 -16.37 14.23 14.86
N GLY A 63 -16.67 13.82 16.09
CA GLY A 63 -17.96 13.29 16.53
C GLY A 63 -18.16 11.79 16.30
N PHE A 64 -17.12 11.00 16.01
CA PHE A 64 -17.19 9.55 16.10
C PHE A 64 -17.33 9.14 17.58
N ALA A 65 -18.06 8.06 17.83
CA ALA A 65 -18.20 7.55 19.20
C ALA A 65 -16.94 6.76 19.60
N GLU A 66 -16.53 6.89 20.85
CA GLU A 66 -15.41 6.12 21.41
C GLU A 66 -15.63 4.61 21.26
N SER A 67 -16.88 4.14 21.38
CA SER A 67 -17.24 2.73 21.20
C SER A 67 -17.04 2.20 19.78
N ASP A 68 -16.84 3.06 18.81
CA ASP A 68 -16.63 2.70 17.40
C ASP A 68 -15.16 2.76 16.99
N LEU A 69 -14.27 3.02 17.95
CA LEU A 69 -12.83 3.20 17.72
C LEU A 69 -12.02 2.33 18.71
N GLU A 70 -11.06 1.57 18.19
CA GLU A 70 -10.12 0.81 19.01
C GLU A 70 -8.70 0.93 18.48
N VAL A 71 -7.76 1.36 19.34
CA VAL A 71 -6.32 1.36 19.06
C VAL A 71 -5.71 0.12 19.69
N VAL A 72 -5.50 -0.91 18.88
CA VAL A 72 -5.06 -2.23 19.31
C VAL A 72 -4.11 -2.87 18.31
N GLY A 73 -3.34 -3.86 18.76
CA GLY A 73 -2.42 -4.55 17.88
C GLY A 73 -1.61 -5.64 18.57
N PRO A 74 -0.70 -6.28 17.86
CA PRO A 74 0.08 -7.40 18.37
C PRO A 74 1.13 -7.00 19.42
N THR A 75 1.61 -5.74 19.37
CA THR A 75 2.60 -5.19 20.31
C THR A 75 2.26 -3.75 20.66
N GLU A 76 2.89 -3.22 21.71
CA GLU A 76 2.69 -1.83 22.14
C GLU A 76 3.15 -0.79 21.10
N ILE A 77 4.09 -1.15 20.22
CA ILE A 77 4.70 -0.24 19.24
C ILE A 77 4.12 -0.38 17.83
N SER A 78 3.28 -1.39 17.58
CA SER A 78 2.68 -1.68 16.27
C SER A 78 1.15 -1.78 16.35
N LYS A 79 0.52 -1.04 17.27
CA LYS A 79 -0.93 -0.91 17.28
C LYS A 79 -1.40 -0.22 16.03
N GLY A 80 -2.54 -0.68 15.54
CA GLY A 80 -3.29 -0.04 14.48
C GLY A 80 -4.60 0.55 15.01
N LEU A 81 -5.33 1.24 14.16
CA LEU A 81 -6.66 1.74 14.45
C LEU A 81 -7.71 0.88 13.74
N TYR A 82 -8.67 0.38 14.50
CA TYR A 82 -9.94 -0.14 14.04
C TYR A 82 -11.01 0.91 14.28
N ALA A 83 -11.65 1.40 13.21
CA ALA A 83 -12.68 2.42 13.29
C ALA A 83 -13.90 2.03 12.46
N VAL A 84 -15.11 2.11 13.04
CA VAL A 84 -16.35 1.72 12.38
C VAL A 84 -17.20 2.93 12.05
N TYR A 85 -17.51 3.11 10.77
CA TYR A 85 -18.56 3.99 10.31
C TYR A 85 -19.84 3.19 10.16
N LYS A 86 -20.78 3.37 11.11
CA LYS A 86 -22.01 2.58 11.18
C LYS A 86 -22.94 2.80 10.01
N GLY A 87 -23.41 1.70 9.44
CA GLY A 87 -24.43 1.65 8.41
C GLY A 87 -25.83 1.44 8.94
N SER A 88 -26.78 1.39 8.03
CA SER A 88 -28.20 1.16 8.33
C SER A 88 -28.58 -0.32 8.37
N SER A 89 -27.69 -1.23 7.97
CA SER A 89 -27.93 -2.67 7.93
C SER A 89 -26.82 -3.45 8.66
N GLN A 90 -27.12 -4.70 9.04
CA GLN A 90 -26.18 -5.64 9.67
C GLN A 90 -25.58 -6.62 8.66
N GLU A 91 -25.54 -6.28 7.38
CA GLU A 91 -24.91 -7.09 6.36
C GLU A 91 -23.36 -6.98 6.45
N LYS A 92 -22.67 -7.74 5.57
CA LYS A 92 -21.21 -7.77 5.54
C LYS A 92 -20.63 -6.38 5.35
N PRO A 93 -19.70 -5.93 6.21
CA PRO A 93 -19.06 -4.64 6.08
C PRO A 93 -18.12 -4.58 4.87
N THR A 94 -17.73 -3.35 4.52
CA THR A 94 -16.62 -3.06 3.62
C THR A 94 -15.44 -2.58 4.43
N ILE A 95 -14.24 -3.05 4.13
CA ILE A 95 -13.01 -2.54 4.73
C ILE A 95 -12.37 -1.52 3.79
N VAL A 96 -11.91 -0.40 4.36
CA VAL A 96 -10.96 0.53 3.74
C VAL A 96 -9.73 0.57 4.61
N MET A 97 -8.52 0.52 4.01
CA MET A 97 -7.32 0.39 4.81
C MET A 97 -6.13 1.14 4.24
N ALA A 98 -5.19 1.46 5.12
CA ALA A 98 -3.88 2.02 4.85
C ALA A 98 -2.90 1.54 5.92
N HIS A 99 -1.59 1.60 5.64
CA HIS A 99 -0.60 1.48 6.70
C HIS A 99 -0.07 2.84 7.16
N ILE A 100 0.41 2.90 8.39
CA ILE A 100 0.86 4.15 9.03
C ILE A 100 2.29 4.09 9.55
N ASP A 101 2.90 2.92 9.54
CA ASP A 101 4.34 2.77 9.70
C ASP A 101 5.07 3.19 8.42
N VAL A 102 6.34 3.45 8.53
CA VAL A 102 7.17 3.92 7.42
C VAL A 102 8.58 3.36 7.51
N VAL A 103 9.21 3.13 6.37
CA VAL A 103 10.65 2.80 6.32
C VAL A 103 11.50 3.98 6.75
N THR A 104 12.70 3.69 7.25
CA THR A 104 13.66 4.71 7.69
C THR A 104 14.03 5.67 6.54
N ALA A 105 14.12 6.94 6.85
CA ALA A 105 14.63 7.96 5.94
C ALA A 105 16.09 8.32 6.27
N VAL A 106 16.96 8.23 5.27
CA VAL A 106 18.34 8.73 5.37
C VAL A 106 18.29 10.23 5.08
N LYS A 107 18.38 11.06 6.12
CA LYS A 107 18.15 12.53 6.03
C LYS A 107 18.98 13.22 4.96
N GLU A 108 20.21 12.76 4.75
CA GLU A 108 21.15 13.29 3.76
C GLU A 108 20.70 13.09 2.31
N SER A 109 19.76 12.17 2.09
CA SER A 109 19.16 11.88 0.78
C SER A 109 17.89 12.70 0.50
N TRP A 110 17.49 13.57 1.44
CA TRP A 110 16.28 14.38 1.32
C TRP A 110 16.61 15.85 1.15
N ILE A 111 15.79 16.54 0.34
CA ILE A 111 15.93 18.00 0.11
C ILE A 111 15.37 18.84 1.27
N SER A 112 14.56 18.22 2.16
CA SER A 112 13.99 18.81 3.36
C SER A 112 14.00 17.77 4.48
N ASP A 113 13.65 18.13 5.72
CA ASP A 113 13.49 17.13 6.79
C ASP A 113 12.36 16.15 6.42
N PRO A 114 12.63 14.83 6.31
CA PRO A 114 11.63 13.86 5.92
C PRO A 114 10.45 13.71 6.89
N TYR A 115 10.60 14.16 8.14
CA TYR A 115 9.54 14.14 9.15
C TYR A 115 8.92 15.52 9.42
N ASN A 116 9.16 16.47 8.53
CA ASN A 116 8.50 17.77 8.51
C ASN A 116 7.96 18.03 7.10
N MET A 117 6.67 17.74 6.90
CA MET A 117 6.05 17.84 5.59
C MET A 117 6.23 19.23 4.98
N THR A 118 6.84 19.30 3.81
CA THR A 118 7.15 20.53 3.10
C THR A 118 6.55 20.51 1.70
N GLU A 119 5.96 21.62 1.28
CA GLU A 119 5.50 21.76 -0.10
C GLU A 119 6.61 22.34 -0.98
N ILE A 120 6.94 21.66 -2.07
CA ILE A 120 7.93 22.07 -3.06
C ILE A 120 7.33 21.85 -4.44
N ASP A 121 7.25 22.89 -5.25
CA ASP A 121 6.72 22.84 -6.62
C ASP A 121 5.31 22.22 -6.73
N GLY A 122 4.48 22.42 -5.71
CA GLY A 122 3.11 21.89 -5.65
C GLY A 122 3.00 20.45 -5.16
N PHE A 123 4.12 19.80 -4.77
CA PHE A 123 4.14 18.45 -4.21
C PHE A 123 4.44 18.48 -2.70
N LEU A 124 3.79 17.59 -1.96
CA LEU A 124 4.03 17.41 -0.54
C LEU A 124 5.17 16.42 -0.33
N HIS A 125 6.29 16.91 0.18
CA HIS A 125 7.48 16.12 0.48
C HIS A 125 7.51 15.74 1.95
N GLY A 126 7.70 14.45 2.24
CA GLY A 126 7.84 13.91 3.59
C GLY A 126 7.80 12.38 3.56
N ARG A 127 8.39 11.72 4.55
CA ARG A 127 8.34 10.27 4.68
C ARG A 127 6.91 9.83 5.02
N GLY A 128 6.29 9.03 4.15
CA GLY A 128 4.91 8.57 4.29
C GLY A 128 3.87 9.44 3.57
N THR A 129 4.24 10.57 2.93
CA THR A 129 3.26 11.37 2.18
C THR A 129 2.60 10.61 1.04
N ALA A 130 3.31 9.70 0.40
CA ALA A 130 2.79 8.82 -0.64
C ALA A 130 2.52 7.41 -0.09
N ASP A 131 3.40 6.88 0.76
CA ASP A 131 3.44 5.50 1.23
C ASP A 131 3.52 5.49 2.76
N ASN A 132 2.41 5.28 3.52
CA ASN A 132 1.01 5.33 3.05
C ASN A 132 0.17 6.23 3.99
N LYS A 133 0.82 7.14 4.75
CA LYS A 133 0.12 8.13 5.59
C LYS A 133 -0.79 9.06 4.77
N GLY A 134 -0.43 9.30 3.49
CA GLY A 134 -1.29 10.05 2.57
C GLY A 134 -2.63 9.35 2.34
N GLY A 135 -2.60 8.04 2.11
CA GLY A 135 -3.79 7.22 2.03
C GLY A 135 -4.60 7.23 3.33
N ALA A 136 -3.92 7.05 4.46
CA ALA A 136 -4.56 7.10 5.78
C ALA A 136 -5.24 8.46 6.06
N ALA A 137 -4.57 9.57 5.81
CA ALA A 137 -5.12 10.92 5.97
C ALA A 137 -6.34 11.15 5.06
N GLY A 138 -6.27 10.65 3.81
CA GLY A 138 -7.40 10.69 2.88
C GLY A 138 -8.62 9.90 3.37
N LEU A 139 -8.41 8.72 3.96
CA LEU A 139 -9.48 7.91 4.55
C LEU A 139 -10.10 8.60 5.76
N ILE A 140 -9.29 9.13 6.69
CA ILE A 140 -9.75 9.84 7.88
C ILE A 140 -10.58 11.06 7.47
N ALA A 141 -10.05 11.90 6.58
CA ALA A 141 -10.74 13.08 6.09
C ALA A 141 -12.06 12.70 5.39
N SER A 142 -12.09 11.60 4.61
CA SER A 142 -13.30 11.11 3.96
C SER A 142 -14.37 10.69 4.97
N PHE A 143 -14.01 10.00 6.04
CA PHE A 143 -14.93 9.63 7.12
C PHE A 143 -15.53 10.85 7.78
N ILE A 144 -14.71 11.86 8.10
CA ILE A 144 -15.16 13.13 8.70
C ILE A 144 -16.12 13.86 7.76
N LYS A 145 -15.78 13.94 6.47
CA LYS A 145 -16.64 14.58 5.46
C LYS A 145 -17.99 13.89 5.34
N LEU A 146 -18.00 12.59 5.13
CA LEU A 146 -19.24 11.81 5.03
C LEU A 146 -20.12 12.00 6.27
N ARG A 147 -19.52 12.03 7.46
CA ARG A 147 -20.24 12.29 8.70
C ARG A 147 -20.82 13.70 8.75
N SER A 148 -20.06 14.71 8.36
CA SER A 148 -20.53 16.11 8.31
C SER A 148 -21.69 16.32 7.33
N GLU A 149 -21.77 15.50 6.30
CA GLU A 149 -22.86 15.48 5.33
C GLU A 149 -24.04 14.59 5.76
N ASN A 150 -24.00 14.02 6.97
CA ASN A 150 -24.98 13.07 7.50
C ASN A 150 -25.20 11.85 6.60
N PHE A 151 -24.15 11.44 5.89
CA PHE A 151 -24.21 10.23 5.06
C PHE A 151 -24.35 8.99 5.96
N VAL A 152 -25.29 8.11 5.62
CA VAL A 152 -25.44 6.81 6.28
C VAL A 152 -25.23 5.72 5.23
N PRO A 153 -24.14 4.96 5.31
CA PRO A 153 -23.90 3.86 4.39
C PRO A 153 -24.96 2.75 4.60
N LYS A 154 -25.17 1.93 3.59
CA LYS A 154 -26.02 0.75 3.74
C LYS A 154 -25.42 -0.22 4.75
N ASN A 155 -24.17 -0.60 4.55
CA ASN A 155 -23.44 -1.52 5.42
C ASN A 155 -22.35 -0.75 6.16
N ASP A 156 -21.90 -1.28 7.30
CA ASP A 156 -20.78 -0.70 8.02
C ASP A 156 -19.54 -0.57 7.10
N ILE A 157 -18.84 0.55 7.25
CA ILE A 157 -17.51 0.74 6.63
C ILE A 157 -16.48 0.71 7.77
N ILE A 158 -15.56 -0.22 7.70
CA ILE A 158 -14.48 -0.39 8.68
C ILE A 158 -13.22 0.22 8.11
N MET A 159 -12.64 1.20 8.79
CA MET A 159 -11.30 1.67 8.52
C MET A 159 -10.30 0.89 9.35
N LEU A 160 -9.30 0.30 8.71
CA LEU A 160 -8.15 -0.31 9.36
C LEU A 160 -6.89 0.48 9.01
N LEU A 161 -6.24 1.05 10.02
CA LEU A 161 -4.89 1.58 9.88
C LEU A 161 -3.92 0.59 10.52
N THR A 162 -2.99 0.04 9.74
CA THR A 162 -2.05 -0.99 10.21
C THR A 162 -0.69 -0.37 10.55
N GLY A 163 -0.03 -0.88 11.58
CA GLY A 163 1.16 -0.27 12.16
C GLY A 163 2.48 -0.99 11.91
N ASP A 164 2.54 -1.97 11.00
CA ASP A 164 3.74 -2.78 10.73
C ASP A 164 3.72 -3.44 9.33
N GLU A 165 3.19 -2.76 8.33
CA GLU A 165 3.15 -3.27 6.95
C GLU A 165 4.56 -3.45 6.39
N GLU A 166 5.42 -2.45 6.60
CA GLU A 166 6.81 -2.39 6.13
C GLU A 166 7.75 -3.40 6.81
N THR A 167 7.27 -4.10 7.83
CA THR A 167 8.12 -4.99 8.63
C THR A 167 7.59 -6.41 8.76
N GLY A 168 6.39 -6.61 9.30
CA GLY A 168 5.93 -7.95 9.63
C GLY A 168 4.50 -8.28 9.35
N MET A 169 3.67 -7.29 9.04
CA MET A 169 2.22 -7.44 8.76
C MET A 169 1.48 -8.20 9.88
N GLN A 170 1.92 -8.05 11.15
CA GLN A 170 1.27 -8.72 12.28
C GLN A 170 -0.02 -8.00 12.67
N SER A 171 -0.09 -6.67 12.52
CA SER A 171 -1.27 -5.88 12.86
C SER A 171 -2.49 -6.26 12.01
N ILE A 172 -2.34 -6.47 10.70
CA ILE A 172 -3.47 -6.91 9.86
C ILE A 172 -3.91 -8.34 10.23
N ARG A 173 -2.98 -9.21 10.60
CA ARG A 173 -3.30 -10.57 11.11
C ARG A 173 -4.04 -10.48 12.41
N TYR A 174 -3.59 -9.61 13.33
CA TYR A 174 -4.26 -9.35 14.60
C TYR A 174 -5.70 -8.91 14.40
N PHE A 175 -5.98 -7.93 13.53
CA PHE A 175 -7.34 -7.50 13.21
C PHE A 175 -8.17 -8.65 12.67
N ARG A 176 -7.63 -9.40 11.71
CA ARG A 176 -8.33 -10.55 11.13
C ARG A 176 -8.63 -11.64 12.18
N GLU A 177 -7.78 -11.85 13.16
CA GLU A 177 -7.95 -12.91 14.17
C GLU A 177 -8.91 -12.49 15.28
N ASN A 178 -8.95 -11.22 15.65
CA ASN A 178 -9.67 -10.75 16.83
C ASN A 178 -11.02 -10.06 16.51
N PHE A 179 -11.26 -9.64 15.26
CA PHE A 179 -12.51 -8.96 14.86
C PHE A 179 -13.29 -9.81 13.85
N ASP A 180 -14.46 -10.29 14.27
CA ASP A 180 -15.27 -11.18 13.45
C ASP A 180 -15.88 -10.50 12.22
N ASP A 181 -16.14 -9.22 12.27
CA ASP A 181 -16.62 -8.42 11.15
C ASP A 181 -15.52 -8.18 10.11
N VAL A 182 -14.26 -8.06 10.50
CA VAL A 182 -13.12 -8.07 9.59
C VAL A 182 -13.05 -9.40 8.81
N LYS A 183 -13.25 -10.54 9.48
CA LYS A 183 -13.31 -11.86 8.81
C LYS A 183 -14.46 -11.97 7.82
N LYS A 184 -15.60 -11.33 8.12
CA LYS A 184 -16.84 -11.42 7.36
C LYS A 184 -16.99 -10.37 6.28
N ALA A 185 -16.05 -9.43 6.19
CA ALA A 185 -16.12 -8.33 5.23
C ALA A 185 -16.38 -8.82 3.80
N ALA A 186 -17.15 -8.04 3.06
CA ALA A 186 -17.47 -8.35 1.67
C ALA A 186 -16.24 -8.23 0.76
N PHE A 187 -15.42 -7.21 1.01
CA PHE A 187 -14.15 -6.94 0.36
C PHE A 187 -13.36 -5.89 1.16
N ALA A 188 -12.10 -5.74 0.84
CA ALA A 188 -11.22 -4.69 1.36
C ALA A 188 -10.66 -3.86 0.21
N LEU A 189 -10.58 -2.55 0.40
CA LEU A 189 -9.90 -1.59 -0.46
C LEU A 189 -8.68 -1.06 0.30
N ASN A 190 -7.49 -1.30 -0.25
CA ASN A 190 -6.24 -0.77 0.29
C ASN A 190 -5.82 0.45 -0.52
N SER A 191 -5.45 1.54 0.15
CA SER A 191 -4.96 2.76 -0.49
C SER A 191 -3.50 2.66 -0.94
N ASP A 192 -2.84 1.56 -0.62
CA ASP A 192 -1.42 1.34 -0.84
C ASP A 192 -1.07 0.90 -2.27
N GLY A 193 -2.03 0.60 -3.08
CA GLY A 193 -1.83 0.16 -4.45
C GLY A 193 -2.78 0.80 -5.44
N GLY A 194 -2.31 0.89 -6.68
CA GLY A 194 -3.07 1.55 -7.73
C GLY A 194 -2.82 3.05 -7.82
N TYR A 195 -3.35 3.67 -8.86
CA TYR A 195 -3.22 5.11 -9.10
C TYR A 195 -4.26 5.60 -10.09
N ILE A 196 -4.41 6.92 -10.13
CA ILE A 196 -5.28 7.60 -11.09
C ILE A 196 -4.40 8.17 -12.19
N THR A 197 -4.77 7.96 -13.45
CA THR A 197 -4.15 8.64 -14.60
C THR A 197 -5.01 9.83 -15.04
N GLY A 198 -4.39 10.79 -15.72
CA GLY A 198 -5.04 12.03 -16.15
C GLY A 198 -4.60 13.23 -15.32
N THR A 199 -5.44 14.25 -15.29
CA THR A 199 -5.22 15.46 -14.49
C THR A 199 -6.16 15.52 -13.30
N MET A 200 -5.93 16.49 -12.41
CA MET A 200 -6.83 16.74 -11.26
C MET A 200 -8.26 17.09 -11.72
N GLU A 201 -8.42 17.72 -12.87
CA GLU A 201 -9.71 18.12 -13.45
C GLU A 201 -10.36 17.02 -14.29
N SER A 202 -9.56 16.07 -14.79
CA SER A 202 -10.02 15.02 -15.70
C SER A 202 -9.26 13.72 -15.45
N ALA A 203 -9.83 12.86 -14.60
CA ALA A 203 -9.34 11.51 -14.41
C ALA A 203 -9.66 10.66 -15.65
N GLU A 204 -8.64 10.03 -16.24
CA GLU A 204 -8.78 9.17 -17.42
C GLU A 204 -9.02 7.72 -17.05
N ALA A 205 -8.32 7.23 -16.02
CA ALA A 205 -8.50 5.86 -15.54
C ALA A 205 -8.12 5.72 -14.06
N PHE A 206 -8.79 4.77 -13.40
CA PHE A 206 -8.40 4.25 -12.09
C PHE A 206 -7.73 2.91 -12.28
N LYS A 207 -6.47 2.79 -11.84
CA LYS A 207 -5.74 1.53 -11.87
C LYS A 207 -5.75 0.92 -10.48
N LEU A 208 -6.29 -0.30 -10.38
CA LEU A 208 -6.38 -1.06 -9.14
C LEU A 208 -5.40 -2.21 -9.19
N GLN A 209 -4.58 -2.35 -8.17
CA GLN A 209 -3.77 -3.55 -7.96
C GLN A 209 -4.68 -4.66 -7.42
N SER A 210 -4.88 -5.71 -8.19
CA SER A 210 -5.75 -6.83 -7.84
C SER A 210 -5.02 -8.15 -7.62
N ALA A 211 -3.70 -8.15 -7.79
CA ALA A 211 -2.81 -9.26 -7.47
C ALA A 211 -1.41 -8.76 -7.15
N GLU A 212 -0.71 -9.50 -6.31
CA GLU A 212 0.64 -9.20 -5.88
C GLU A 212 1.51 -10.47 -5.88
N LYS A 213 2.81 -10.30 -6.08
CA LYS A 213 3.79 -11.37 -5.95
C LYS A 213 4.04 -11.64 -4.46
N VAL A 214 4.25 -12.91 -4.13
CA VAL A 214 4.65 -13.28 -2.76
C VAL A 214 6.10 -12.90 -2.56
N TYR A 215 6.38 -12.07 -1.56
CA TYR A 215 7.73 -11.73 -1.13
C TYR A 215 8.37 -12.91 -0.40
N LEU A 216 9.61 -13.26 -0.79
CA LEU A 216 10.39 -14.33 -0.17
C LEU A 216 11.84 -13.87 0.06
N SER A 217 12.30 -13.97 1.29
CA SER A 217 13.71 -13.77 1.64
C SER A 217 14.45 -15.10 1.73
N PHE A 218 15.64 -15.14 1.18
CA PHE A 218 16.52 -16.30 1.24
C PHE A 218 17.86 -15.90 1.85
N ALA A 219 18.40 -16.74 2.73
CA ALA A 219 19.76 -16.63 3.22
C ALA A 219 20.63 -17.68 2.51
N LEU A 220 21.72 -17.25 1.89
CA LEU A 220 22.76 -18.14 1.37
C LEU A 220 23.85 -18.25 2.40
N ILE A 221 24.08 -19.46 2.90
CA ILE A 221 25.09 -19.72 3.92
C ILE A 221 26.10 -20.72 3.36
N ALA A 222 27.39 -20.34 3.36
CA ALA A 222 28.48 -21.21 3.01
C ALA A 222 29.42 -21.35 4.21
N GLU A 223 29.76 -22.56 4.58
CA GLU A 223 30.60 -22.86 5.74
C GLU A 223 31.75 -23.80 5.37
N ASN A 224 32.89 -23.62 6.01
CA ASN A 224 33.99 -24.57 5.97
C ASN A 224 34.65 -24.72 7.35
N LYS A 225 35.60 -25.64 7.47
CA LYS A 225 36.29 -25.90 8.73
C LYS A 225 37.22 -24.77 9.19
N GLY A 226 37.35 -23.70 8.42
CA GLY A 226 38.32 -22.66 8.66
C GLY A 226 39.77 -23.16 8.48
N GLY A 227 40.73 -22.30 8.82
CA GLY A 227 42.17 -22.61 8.73
C GLY A 227 43.01 -21.37 8.96
N HIS A 228 44.36 -21.55 8.96
CA HIS A 228 45.29 -20.45 9.09
C HIS A 228 45.46 -19.76 7.74
N SER A 229 45.43 -18.43 7.72
CA SER A 229 45.48 -17.63 6.48
C SER A 229 46.74 -17.85 5.62
N SER A 230 47.87 -18.27 6.23
CA SER A 230 49.11 -18.60 5.52
C SER A 230 49.10 -19.99 4.86
N ILE A 231 48.06 -20.79 5.12
CA ILE A 231 47.92 -22.16 4.57
C ILE A 231 46.68 -22.17 3.70
N PRO A 232 46.81 -21.87 2.38
CA PRO A 232 45.63 -21.77 1.51
C PRO A 232 44.96 -23.15 1.37
N ARG A 233 43.65 -23.13 1.38
CA ARG A 233 42.80 -24.31 1.22
C ARG A 233 42.07 -24.25 -0.11
N VAL A 234 41.79 -25.41 -0.67
CA VAL A 234 41.00 -25.55 -1.90
C VAL A 234 39.53 -25.28 -1.61
N ASP A 235 39.03 -25.73 -0.44
CA ASP A 235 37.66 -25.51 0.06
C ASP A 235 37.59 -24.15 0.76
N ASN A 236 36.99 -23.17 0.09
CA ASN A 236 36.85 -21.82 0.62
C ASN A 236 35.38 -21.36 0.54
N ALA A 237 34.74 -21.20 1.70
CA ALA A 237 33.33 -20.80 1.81
C ALA A 237 33.01 -19.47 1.08
N ILE A 238 33.98 -18.54 0.97
CA ILE A 238 33.79 -17.29 0.24
C ILE A 238 33.61 -17.59 -1.28
N TYR A 239 34.41 -18.49 -1.84
CA TYR A 239 34.29 -18.82 -3.25
C TYR A 239 33.06 -19.68 -3.53
N ASP A 240 32.70 -20.57 -2.63
CA ASP A 240 31.46 -21.35 -2.73
C ASP A 240 30.21 -20.40 -2.75
N LEU A 241 30.22 -19.36 -1.91
CA LEU A 241 29.16 -18.34 -1.90
C LEU A 241 29.14 -17.52 -3.19
N VAL A 242 30.32 -17.12 -3.71
CA VAL A 242 30.42 -16.40 -5.00
C VAL A 242 29.88 -17.26 -6.15
N ASP A 243 30.20 -18.55 -6.17
CA ASP A 243 29.70 -19.45 -7.21
C ASP A 243 28.20 -19.68 -7.11
N ALA A 244 27.65 -19.73 -5.91
CA ALA A 244 26.20 -19.76 -5.71
C ALA A 244 25.52 -18.48 -6.25
N LEU A 245 26.04 -17.30 -5.93
CA LEU A 245 25.55 -16.02 -6.42
C LEU A 245 25.62 -15.93 -7.96
N LYS A 246 26.73 -16.39 -8.58
CA LYS A 246 26.85 -16.44 -10.04
C LYS A 246 25.83 -17.37 -10.72
N ARG A 247 25.39 -18.43 -10.05
CA ARG A 247 24.32 -19.28 -10.56
C ARG A 247 22.97 -18.58 -10.49
N ILE A 248 22.72 -17.84 -9.41
CA ILE A 248 21.49 -17.04 -9.23
C ILE A 248 21.45 -15.92 -10.30
N GLU A 249 22.54 -15.19 -10.50
CA GLU A 249 22.66 -14.15 -11.54
C GLU A 249 22.25 -14.66 -12.94
N LYS A 250 22.62 -15.90 -13.26
CA LYS A 250 22.33 -16.53 -14.56
C LYS A 250 20.95 -17.19 -14.62
N TYR A 251 20.23 -17.25 -13.51
CA TYR A 251 18.93 -17.89 -13.47
C TYR A 251 17.85 -16.94 -13.95
N SER A 252 17.21 -17.29 -15.05
CA SER A 252 16.02 -16.57 -15.52
C SER A 252 14.79 -17.23 -14.95
N PHE A 253 14.00 -16.47 -14.20
CA PHE A 253 12.72 -16.95 -13.70
C PHE A 253 11.75 -17.18 -14.86
N PRO A 254 11.01 -18.31 -14.87
CA PRO A 254 10.01 -18.54 -15.91
C PRO A 254 8.92 -17.48 -15.81
N ILE A 255 8.57 -16.89 -16.95
CA ILE A 255 7.45 -15.94 -17.03
C ILE A 255 6.14 -16.72 -16.98
N SER A 256 5.22 -16.27 -16.14
CA SER A 256 3.88 -16.87 -16.02
C SER A 256 2.84 -15.76 -16.08
N LEU A 257 1.88 -15.90 -16.98
CA LEU A 257 0.74 -14.98 -17.08
C LEU A 257 -0.42 -15.54 -16.29
N ASN A 258 -0.72 -14.94 -15.14
CA ASN A 258 -1.97 -15.16 -14.45
C ASN A 258 -3.11 -14.35 -15.08
N GLN A 259 -4.34 -14.56 -14.63
CA GLN A 259 -5.51 -13.86 -15.16
C GLN A 259 -5.40 -12.33 -15.04
N THR A 260 -4.88 -11.82 -13.94
CA THR A 260 -4.71 -10.38 -13.71
C THR A 260 -3.68 -9.78 -14.67
N THR A 261 -2.49 -10.40 -14.79
CA THR A 261 -1.43 -9.95 -15.70
C THR A 261 -1.91 -9.95 -17.14
N ARG A 262 -2.63 -11.02 -17.56
CA ARG A 262 -3.23 -11.10 -18.90
C ARG A 262 -4.21 -9.96 -19.12
N ALA A 263 -5.15 -9.72 -18.21
CA ALA A 263 -6.13 -8.63 -18.32
C ALA A 263 -5.46 -7.25 -18.36
N THR A 264 -4.37 -7.04 -17.59
CA THR A 264 -3.58 -5.81 -17.63
C THR A 264 -2.93 -5.59 -18.99
N LEU A 265 -2.34 -6.63 -19.59
CA LEU A 265 -1.76 -6.56 -20.92
C LEU A 265 -2.81 -6.30 -21.99
N GLU A 266 -3.95 -6.98 -21.94
CA GLU A 266 -5.08 -6.76 -22.85
C GLU A 266 -5.62 -5.32 -22.75
N PHE A 267 -5.74 -4.78 -21.54
CA PHE A 267 -6.14 -3.37 -21.34
C PHE A 267 -5.10 -2.40 -21.90
N SER A 268 -3.81 -2.70 -21.74
CA SER A 268 -2.73 -1.86 -22.26
C SER A 268 -2.68 -1.79 -23.79
N LEU A 269 -3.37 -2.69 -24.51
CA LEU A 269 -3.50 -2.61 -25.97
C LEU A 269 -4.34 -1.44 -26.44
N ILE A 270 -5.23 -0.89 -25.60
CA ILE A 270 -6.19 0.17 -25.96
C ILE A 270 -5.44 1.43 -26.44
N ASP A 271 -4.34 1.78 -25.73
CA ASP A 271 -3.57 3.01 -26.00
C ASP A 271 -2.15 2.71 -26.52
N ALA A 272 -1.87 1.44 -26.87
CA ALA A 272 -0.56 1.03 -27.33
C ALA A 272 -0.25 1.53 -28.75
N ASN A 273 0.94 2.08 -28.95
CA ASN A 273 1.45 2.28 -30.30
C ASN A 273 1.72 0.93 -31.00
N ASP A 274 1.91 0.95 -32.33
CA ASP A 274 2.05 -0.26 -33.13
C ASP A 274 3.19 -1.19 -32.65
N SER A 275 4.31 -0.64 -32.15
CA SER A 275 5.43 -1.43 -31.62
C SER A 275 5.08 -2.13 -30.33
N ASN A 276 4.50 -1.39 -29.39
CA ASN A 276 4.06 -1.95 -28.09
C ASN A 276 2.91 -2.93 -28.28
N ALA A 277 1.95 -2.65 -29.15
CA ALA A 277 0.85 -3.57 -29.46
C ALA A 277 1.37 -4.90 -30.01
N LYS A 278 2.39 -4.90 -30.90
CA LYS A 278 3.02 -6.13 -31.39
C LYS A 278 3.69 -6.91 -30.26
N ARG A 279 4.43 -6.23 -29.38
CA ARG A 279 5.08 -6.88 -28.22
C ARG A 279 4.06 -7.49 -27.27
N ILE A 280 3.01 -6.75 -26.90
CA ILE A 280 1.95 -7.23 -26.01
C ILE A 280 1.24 -8.42 -26.63
N ASN A 281 0.87 -8.35 -27.91
CA ASN A 281 0.22 -9.47 -28.61
C ASN A 281 1.13 -10.70 -28.70
N SER A 282 2.42 -10.51 -28.87
CA SER A 282 3.40 -11.61 -28.81
C SER A 282 3.34 -12.31 -27.45
N ILE A 283 3.40 -11.54 -26.34
CA ILE A 283 3.32 -12.08 -24.98
C ILE A 283 1.99 -12.81 -24.72
N LEU A 284 0.88 -12.24 -25.18
CA LEU A 284 -0.45 -12.81 -24.95
C LEU A 284 -0.70 -14.10 -25.73
N ASN A 285 -0.04 -14.25 -26.88
CA ASN A 285 -0.25 -15.37 -27.80
C ASN A 285 0.84 -16.46 -27.70
N GLU A 286 1.92 -16.24 -26.96
CA GLU A 286 3.04 -17.14 -26.91
C GLU A 286 2.91 -18.24 -25.87
N THR A 287 3.43 -19.41 -26.23
CA THR A 287 3.75 -20.51 -25.32
C THR A 287 4.99 -20.13 -24.47
N GLU A 288 5.15 -20.75 -23.30
CA GLU A 288 6.23 -20.50 -22.33
C GLU A 288 7.66 -20.37 -22.90
N SER A 289 7.93 -20.89 -24.11
CA SER A 289 9.25 -20.89 -24.74
C SER A 289 9.69 -19.52 -25.28
N ASP A 290 8.76 -18.63 -25.60
CA ASP A 290 9.04 -17.38 -26.32
C ASP A 290 9.14 -16.17 -25.38
N LEU A 291 8.68 -16.31 -24.16
CA LEU A 291 8.70 -15.23 -23.14
C LEU A 291 10.12 -14.86 -22.67
N ARG A 292 11.14 -15.61 -23.06
CA ARG A 292 12.55 -15.29 -22.77
C ARG A 292 13.11 -14.08 -23.55
N LEU A 293 12.36 -13.55 -24.51
CA LEU A 293 12.77 -12.42 -25.33
C LEU A 293 12.39 -11.05 -24.74
N LEU A 294 11.75 -11.05 -23.56
CA LEU A 294 11.43 -9.83 -22.85
C LEU A 294 12.52 -9.51 -21.80
N GLU A 295 13.75 -9.38 -22.22
CA GLU A 295 14.69 -8.54 -21.51
C GLU A 295 14.15 -7.12 -21.64
N ILE A 296 13.51 -6.65 -20.57
CA ILE A 296 13.08 -5.26 -20.43
C ILE A 296 14.37 -4.47 -20.31
N ASP A 297 14.65 -3.67 -21.34
CA ASP A 297 15.68 -2.65 -21.28
C ASP A 297 15.27 -1.67 -20.15
N PRO A 298 16.09 -1.48 -19.12
CA PRO A 298 15.74 -0.62 -18.00
C PRO A 298 16.03 0.85 -18.32
N GLU A 299 15.35 1.43 -19.33
CA GLU A 299 15.28 2.88 -19.52
C GLU A 299 13.89 3.42 -19.14
#